data_ce1a2ac9241af8b9d429c9b721c3eebe
#
_entry.id   ce1a2ac9241af8b9d429c9b721c3eebe
#
_cell.length_a   1.000
_cell.length_b   1.000
_cell.length_c   1.000
_cell.angle_alpha   90.00
_cell.angle_beta   90.00
_cell.angle_gamma   90.00
#
_symmetry.space_group_name_H-M   'P 1'
#
loop_
_entity.id
_entity.type
_entity.pdbx_description
1 polymer ?
#
loop_
_entity_poly.entity_id
_entity_poly.type
_entity_poly.pdbx_seq_one_letter_code
_entity_poly.pdbx_strand_id
1 'polypeptide(L)'
;LYFATYELQTGTGIMITGSHNPPEYNGLKMMIGGVTLAEERIQALLQNLQNNTLSQGSGSASQQDIVAAYTQKMLPVCKLDRPLNVVVDCGNGVAGGIAPDIIEALGCTVTPLFCEVDGNFPNHHPDPAEPENLQDLITKVKETGADVGLAFDGDGDRLGVVTPQGEIIWPDKLMMFFAEDICPRHLGETIIFDVKCSRYLPKVIREAGGEPLMWKTGHSHIKAKIKETQSPLAGEFSGHLCIVEHWYGFDDAIFSAGRLLQLLSQTTATADACFAKYPVTVTTPEIKIQTSEEHKFAVMQQLAQVGDFGSGEMTQIDGIRVDFDNGWGLIRPSNTSPVLSLRFEADTEADLQQIQTLFQTQLQRVDSSLAFL
;
A
#
# COMPACT_ATOMS: atom_id res chain seq x y z
N LEU A 1 -1.07 11.21 11.60
CA LEU A 1 0.14 11.09 12.44
C LEU A 1 1.32 11.81 11.79
N TYR A 2 1.84 11.32 10.67
CA TYR A 2 3.12 11.76 10.11
C TYR A 2 3.11 13.23 9.72
N PHE A 3 2.07 13.72 9.02
CA PHE A 3 1.93 15.13 8.68
C PHE A 3 2.05 16.02 9.93
N ALA A 4 1.34 15.70 11.01
CA ALA A 4 1.40 16.46 12.26
C ALA A 4 2.80 16.51 12.85
N THR A 5 3.56 15.41 12.81
CA THR A 5 4.93 15.39 13.35
C THR A 5 5.90 16.27 12.55
N TYR A 6 5.69 16.40 11.24
CA TYR A 6 6.46 17.31 10.38
C TYR A 6 6.01 18.76 10.55
N GLU A 7 4.72 19.02 10.46
CA GLU A 7 4.17 20.39 10.51
C GLU A 7 4.40 21.06 11.85
N LEU A 8 4.21 20.33 12.95
CA LEU A 8 4.43 20.82 14.30
C LEU A 8 5.89 20.68 14.75
N GLN A 9 6.77 20.14 13.92
CA GLN A 9 8.19 19.92 14.19
C GLN A 9 8.46 19.11 15.47
N THR A 10 7.53 18.24 15.85
CA THR A 10 7.69 17.40 17.05
C THR A 10 8.65 16.23 16.79
N GLY A 11 8.74 15.76 15.55
CA GLY A 11 9.51 14.57 15.17
C GLY A 11 9.07 13.29 15.89
N THR A 12 8.13 13.39 16.81
CA THR A 12 7.63 12.28 17.63
C THR A 12 6.12 12.35 17.69
N GLY A 13 5.46 11.20 17.51
CA GLY A 13 4.01 11.10 17.56
C GLY A 13 3.55 9.67 17.69
N ILE A 14 2.34 9.50 18.18
CA ILE A 14 1.67 8.20 18.33
C ILE A 14 0.27 8.35 17.76
N MET A 15 -0.14 7.40 16.90
CA MET A 15 -1.50 7.24 16.46
C MET A 15 -2.06 5.94 17.01
N ILE A 16 -3.23 6.03 17.63
CA ILE A 16 -3.97 4.85 18.09
C ILE A 16 -4.86 4.41 16.95
N THR A 17 -4.63 3.21 16.43
CA THR A 17 -5.38 2.68 15.28
C THR A 17 -5.29 1.17 15.24
N GLY A 18 -6.41 0.50 14.91
CA GLY A 18 -6.45 -0.88 14.46
C GLY A 18 -6.29 -1.02 12.94
N SER A 19 -6.12 0.10 12.19
CA SER A 19 -6.17 0.15 10.74
C SER A 19 -7.46 -0.50 10.21
N HIS A 20 -7.35 -1.59 9.46
CA HIS A 20 -8.45 -2.40 8.93
C HIS A 20 -8.74 -3.66 9.76
N ASN A 21 -8.18 -3.80 10.97
CA ASN A 21 -8.47 -4.94 11.82
C ASN A 21 -9.90 -4.87 12.39
N PRO A 22 -10.49 -6.02 12.80
CA PRO A 22 -11.78 -6.05 13.48
C PRO A 22 -11.85 -5.13 14.72
N PRO A 23 -13.05 -4.68 15.13
CA PRO A 23 -13.23 -3.66 16.18
C PRO A 23 -12.60 -3.98 17.54
N GLU A 24 -12.43 -5.27 17.85
CA GLU A 24 -11.81 -5.74 19.10
C GLU A 24 -10.28 -5.59 19.10
N TYR A 25 -9.67 -5.31 17.97
CA TYR A 25 -8.23 -5.07 17.87
C TYR A 25 -7.90 -3.59 18.07
N ASN A 26 -6.75 -3.35 18.67
CA ASN A 26 -6.19 -2.02 18.80
C ASN A 26 -4.70 -2.05 18.50
N GLY A 27 -4.13 -0.90 18.14
CA GLY A 27 -2.72 -0.78 17.77
C GLY A 27 -2.18 0.62 17.96
N LEU A 28 -0.89 0.72 17.79
CA LEU A 28 -0.16 1.98 17.88
C LEU A 28 0.82 2.11 16.72
N LYS A 29 0.63 3.11 15.86
CA LYS A 29 1.68 3.55 14.92
C LYS A 29 2.50 4.63 15.60
N MET A 30 3.82 4.44 15.65
CA MET A 30 4.71 5.31 16.45
C MET A 30 5.84 5.86 15.57
N MET A 31 6.16 7.14 15.80
CA MET A 31 7.32 7.80 15.24
C MET A 31 8.11 8.45 16.38
N ILE A 32 9.42 8.23 16.44
CA ILE A 32 10.30 8.82 17.44
C ILE A 32 11.55 9.37 16.75
N GLY A 33 11.83 10.66 16.96
CA GLY A 33 12.98 11.32 16.37
C GLY A 33 12.96 11.28 14.82
N GLY A 34 11.79 11.41 14.22
CA GLY A 34 11.61 11.37 12.76
C GLY A 34 11.77 9.97 12.13
N VAL A 35 11.72 8.90 12.95
CA VAL A 35 11.82 7.51 12.46
C VAL A 35 10.60 6.71 12.92
N THR A 36 9.92 6.07 11.98
CA THR A 36 8.85 5.12 12.27
C THR A 36 9.42 3.91 13.00
N LEU A 37 8.79 3.51 14.11
CA LEU A 37 9.24 2.37 14.89
C LEU A 37 8.84 1.06 14.22
N ALA A 38 9.79 0.13 14.20
CA ALA A 38 9.60 -1.23 13.73
C ALA A 38 10.53 -2.19 14.50
N GLU A 39 10.20 -3.48 14.48
CA GLU A 39 11.07 -4.59 14.90
C GLU A 39 11.82 -4.34 16.23
N GLU A 40 13.15 -4.27 16.17
CA GLU A 40 14.02 -4.13 17.36
C GLU A 40 13.70 -2.90 18.22
N ARG A 41 13.28 -1.79 17.59
CA ARG A 41 12.91 -0.57 18.32
C ARG A 41 11.63 -0.75 19.14
N ILE A 42 10.67 -1.54 18.64
CA ILE A 42 9.46 -1.92 19.39
C ILE A 42 9.84 -2.85 20.54
N GLN A 43 10.74 -3.82 20.29
CA GLN A 43 11.26 -4.70 21.33
C GLN A 43 12.00 -3.95 22.43
N ALA A 44 12.75 -2.89 22.08
CA ALA A 44 13.40 -2.02 23.07
C ALA A 44 12.38 -1.30 23.97
N LEU A 45 11.23 -0.88 23.43
CA LEU A 45 10.15 -0.32 24.27
C LEU A 45 9.59 -1.36 25.26
N LEU A 46 9.38 -2.61 24.79
CA LEU A 46 8.95 -3.71 25.66
C LEU A 46 9.94 -3.94 26.81
N GLN A 47 11.25 -3.98 26.51
CA GLN A 47 12.30 -4.13 27.51
C GLN A 47 12.29 -2.99 28.54
N ASN A 48 12.13 -1.73 28.10
CA ASN A 48 12.03 -0.60 28.98
C ASN A 48 10.81 -0.69 29.93
N LEU A 49 9.67 -1.14 29.42
CA LEU A 49 8.48 -1.39 30.23
C LEU A 49 8.71 -2.51 31.26
N GLN A 50 9.28 -3.64 30.83
CA GLN A 50 9.55 -4.79 31.72
C GLN A 50 10.56 -4.44 32.82
N ASN A 51 11.59 -3.63 32.51
CA ASN A 51 12.63 -3.22 33.43
C ASN A 51 12.25 -1.99 34.26
N ASN A 52 11.05 -1.42 34.04
CA ASN A 52 10.58 -0.19 34.69
C ASN A 52 11.59 0.98 34.54
N THR A 53 12.22 1.09 33.37
CA THR A 53 13.21 2.14 33.06
C THR A 53 12.56 3.34 32.35
N LEU A 54 11.30 3.64 32.69
CA LEU A 54 10.55 4.73 32.10
C LEU A 54 10.98 6.08 32.68
N SER A 55 11.14 7.09 31.83
CA SER A 55 11.37 8.46 32.24
C SER A 55 10.15 8.98 33.00
N GLN A 56 10.39 9.71 34.10
CA GLN A 56 9.36 10.41 34.84
C GLN A 56 9.52 11.90 34.69
N GLY A 57 8.41 12.64 34.66
CA GLY A 57 8.44 14.09 34.55
C GLY A 57 7.04 14.68 34.67
N SER A 58 7.00 16.02 34.67
CA SER A 58 5.74 16.78 34.57
C SER A 58 5.68 17.45 33.21
N GLY A 59 4.47 17.59 32.66
CA GLY A 59 4.23 18.22 31.36
C GLY A 59 2.87 18.87 31.31
N SER A 60 2.56 19.48 30.16
CA SER A 60 1.22 19.99 29.82
C SER A 60 0.71 19.36 28.54
N ALA A 61 -0.60 19.31 28.38
CA ALA A 61 -1.26 18.86 27.15
C ALA A 61 -2.06 20.01 26.56
N SER A 62 -2.08 20.07 25.22
CA SER A 62 -2.92 20.98 24.45
C SER A 62 -3.51 20.25 23.25
N GLN A 63 -4.62 20.78 22.71
CA GLN A 63 -5.22 20.27 21.49
C GLN A 63 -4.95 21.25 20.35
N GLN A 64 -4.73 20.71 19.15
CA GLN A 64 -4.55 21.50 17.94
C GLN A 64 -5.21 20.80 16.76
N ASP A 65 -6.01 21.55 15.99
CA ASP A 65 -6.52 21.09 14.70
C ASP A 65 -5.40 21.14 13.66
N ILE A 66 -5.16 20.02 13.01
CA ILE A 66 -4.13 19.87 11.97
C ILE A 66 -4.72 19.73 10.56
N VAL A 67 -6.03 19.48 10.44
CA VAL A 67 -6.69 19.20 9.16
C VAL A 67 -6.63 20.43 8.24
N ALA A 68 -6.89 21.61 8.79
CA ALA A 68 -6.82 22.86 8.01
C ALA A 68 -5.42 23.10 7.42
N ALA A 69 -4.36 22.87 8.20
CA ALA A 69 -2.97 23.00 7.73
C ALA A 69 -2.63 21.96 6.66
N TYR A 70 -3.10 20.72 6.84
CA TYR A 70 -2.94 19.63 5.87
C TYR A 70 -3.58 20.01 4.53
N THR A 71 -4.85 20.42 4.56
CA THR A 71 -5.62 20.83 3.37
C THR A 71 -4.94 22.00 2.64
N GLN A 72 -4.57 23.05 3.36
CA GLN A 72 -3.90 24.22 2.78
C GLN A 72 -2.58 23.88 2.09
N LYS A 73 -1.85 22.91 2.63
CA LYS A 73 -0.57 22.49 2.06
C LYS A 73 -0.74 21.56 0.86
N MET A 74 -1.79 20.74 0.84
CA MET A 74 -2.10 19.82 -0.24
C MET A 74 -2.67 20.52 -1.48
N LEU A 75 -3.57 21.49 -1.31
CA LEU A 75 -4.27 22.16 -2.40
C LEU A 75 -3.37 22.72 -3.52
N PRO A 76 -2.28 23.45 -3.25
CA PRO A 76 -1.41 23.97 -4.31
C PRO A 76 -0.63 22.88 -5.04
N VAL A 77 -0.34 21.74 -4.37
CA VAL A 77 0.40 20.61 -4.94
C VAL A 77 -0.51 19.78 -5.85
N CYS A 78 -1.75 19.53 -5.43
CA CYS A 78 -2.71 18.68 -6.13
C CYS A 78 -3.72 19.49 -6.98
N LYS A 79 -3.32 20.66 -7.48
CA LYS A 79 -4.21 21.54 -8.26
C LYS A 79 -4.74 20.84 -9.50
N LEU A 80 -6.07 20.83 -9.66
CA LEU A 80 -6.75 20.27 -10.82
C LEU A 80 -6.84 21.28 -11.98
N ASP A 81 -6.73 20.79 -13.22
CA ASP A 81 -6.94 21.58 -14.44
C ASP A 81 -8.41 21.60 -14.86
N ARG A 82 -9.21 20.62 -14.44
CA ARG A 82 -10.67 20.54 -14.61
C ARG A 82 -11.32 19.82 -13.43
N PRO A 83 -12.59 20.11 -13.14
CA PRO A 83 -13.33 19.36 -12.13
C PRO A 83 -13.51 17.89 -12.55
N LEU A 84 -13.58 17.01 -11.56
CA LEU A 84 -13.83 15.57 -11.71
C LEU A 84 -15.00 15.17 -10.81
N ASN A 85 -15.80 14.20 -11.27
CA ASN A 85 -16.82 13.55 -10.46
C ASN A 85 -16.20 12.29 -9.82
N VAL A 86 -16.20 12.22 -8.50
CA VAL A 86 -15.47 11.19 -7.73
C VAL A 86 -16.41 10.52 -6.75
N VAL A 87 -16.41 9.19 -6.72
CA VAL A 87 -17.00 8.44 -5.59
C VAL A 87 -15.90 8.20 -4.56
N VAL A 88 -16.17 8.54 -3.31
CA VAL A 88 -15.22 8.36 -2.19
C VAL A 88 -15.80 7.36 -1.20
N ASP A 89 -15.20 6.20 -1.11
CA ASP A 89 -15.54 5.13 -0.18
C ASP A 89 -14.52 5.09 0.95
N CYS A 90 -15.00 5.25 2.18
CA CYS A 90 -14.16 5.21 3.38
C CYS A 90 -14.41 3.96 4.25
N GLY A 91 -15.31 3.03 3.83
CA GLY A 91 -15.63 1.82 4.58
C GLY A 91 -15.92 2.07 6.06
N ASN A 92 -16.51 3.21 6.40
CA ASN A 92 -16.71 3.71 7.76
C ASN A 92 -15.42 3.98 8.57
N GLY A 93 -14.26 4.01 7.90
CA GLY A 93 -12.97 4.35 8.51
C GLY A 93 -12.83 5.85 8.80
N VAL A 94 -11.75 6.21 9.51
CA VAL A 94 -11.51 7.60 9.97
C VAL A 94 -11.24 8.59 8.83
N ALA A 95 -10.85 8.10 7.65
CA ALA A 95 -10.71 8.92 6.44
C ALA A 95 -12.04 9.60 6.06
N GLY A 96 -13.19 9.01 6.40
CA GLY A 96 -14.52 9.56 6.15
C GLY A 96 -14.76 10.93 6.77
N GLY A 97 -14.08 11.23 7.87
CA GLY A 97 -14.18 12.54 8.52
C GLY A 97 -13.41 13.68 7.85
N ILE A 98 -12.54 13.38 6.86
CA ILE A 98 -11.68 14.42 6.25
C ILE A 98 -11.53 14.28 4.72
N ALA A 99 -11.47 13.09 4.17
CA ALA A 99 -11.16 12.87 2.76
C ALA A 99 -12.20 13.47 1.81
N PRO A 100 -13.53 13.33 2.03
CA PRO A 100 -14.53 13.95 1.16
C PRO A 100 -14.37 15.47 1.05
N ASP A 101 -14.24 16.15 2.18
CA ASP A 101 -14.12 17.62 2.24
C ASP A 101 -12.82 18.10 1.55
N ILE A 102 -11.73 17.38 1.71
CA ILE A 102 -10.43 17.71 1.06
C ILE A 102 -10.54 17.54 -0.45
N ILE A 103 -11.16 16.44 -0.92
CA ILE A 103 -11.34 16.17 -2.35
C ILE A 103 -12.30 17.20 -2.99
N GLU A 104 -13.35 17.61 -2.27
CA GLU A 104 -14.20 18.75 -2.70
C GLU A 104 -13.42 20.07 -2.77
N ALA A 105 -12.56 20.33 -1.79
CA ALA A 105 -11.71 21.52 -1.78
C ALA A 105 -10.69 21.56 -2.94
N LEU A 106 -10.30 20.42 -3.51
CA LEU A 106 -9.53 20.34 -4.75
C LEU A 106 -10.34 20.75 -5.99
N GLY A 107 -11.66 20.82 -5.89
CA GLY A 107 -12.57 21.19 -7.00
C GLY A 107 -13.32 20.01 -7.62
N CYS A 108 -13.35 18.86 -6.97
CA CYS A 108 -14.14 17.70 -7.37
C CYS A 108 -15.61 17.82 -6.93
N THR A 109 -16.51 17.14 -7.66
CA THR A 109 -17.84 16.81 -7.18
C THR A 109 -17.77 15.42 -6.52
N VAL A 110 -17.98 15.34 -5.20
CA VAL A 110 -17.86 14.11 -4.44
C VAL A 110 -19.20 13.44 -4.23
N THR A 111 -19.28 12.15 -4.50
CA THR A 111 -20.34 11.26 -4.03
C THR A 111 -19.78 10.42 -2.87
N PRO A 112 -20.13 10.73 -1.61
CA PRO A 112 -19.61 9.98 -0.47
C PRO A 112 -20.29 8.60 -0.35
N LEU A 113 -19.50 7.59 -0.02
CA LEU A 113 -19.93 6.22 0.25
C LEU A 113 -19.29 5.76 1.58
N PHE A 114 -20.14 5.39 2.54
CA PHE A 114 -19.71 4.91 3.87
C PHE A 114 -18.69 5.81 4.57
N CYS A 115 -18.90 7.14 4.48
CA CYS A 115 -17.99 8.14 5.07
C CYS A 115 -18.36 8.53 6.51
N GLU A 116 -19.46 8.03 7.06
CA GLU A 116 -19.75 8.15 8.50
C GLU A 116 -18.80 7.23 9.29
N VAL A 117 -18.03 7.82 10.21
CA VAL A 117 -17.02 7.06 10.98
C VAL A 117 -17.69 6.15 11.99
N ASP A 118 -17.55 4.85 11.83
CA ASP A 118 -18.05 3.81 12.74
C ASP A 118 -17.05 2.65 12.80
N GLY A 119 -16.38 2.49 13.96
CA GLY A 119 -15.40 1.43 14.18
C GLY A 119 -15.95 0.01 14.16
N ASN A 120 -17.26 -0.20 14.00
CA ASN A 120 -17.85 -1.52 13.78
C ASN A 120 -17.87 -1.92 12.30
N PHE A 121 -17.56 -0.98 11.38
CA PHE A 121 -17.53 -1.21 9.93
C PHE A 121 -18.79 -1.90 9.39
N PRO A 122 -19.99 -1.30 9.56
CA PRO A 122 -21.27 -2.01 9.35
C PRO A 122 -21.57 -2.36 7.89
N ASN A 123 -20.87 -1.77 6.92
CA ASN A 123 -21.14 -1.97 5.49
C ASN A 123 -20.22 -3.01 4.88
N HIS A 124 -18.92 -2.76 4.89
CA HIS A 124 -17.89 -3.70 4.48
C HIS A 124 -16.61 -3.45 5.28
N HIS A 125 -15.70 -4.41 5.23
CA HIS A 125 -14.40 -4.26 5.86
C HIS A 125 -13.56 -3.20 5.11
N PRO A 126 -12.94 -2.21 5.80
CA PRO A 126 -12.22 -1.12 5.15
C PRO A 126 -10.81 -1.53 4.71
N ASP A 127 -10.72 -2.53 3.84
CA ASP A 127 -9.48 -2.99 3.22
C ASP A 127 -9.61 -2.98 1.68
N PRO A 128 -9.06 -1.97 1.00
CA PRO A 128 -9.14 -1.85 -0.45
C PRO A 128 -8.27 -2.86 -1.22
N ALA A 129 -7.47 -3.67 -0.53
CA ALA A 129 -6.71 -4.76 -1.15
C ALA A 129 -7.56 -5.99 -1.45
N GLU A 130 -8.77 -6.09 -0.88
CA GLU A 130 -9.68 -7.20 -1.10
C GLU A 130 -10.80 -6.78 -2.08
N PRO A 131 -10.91 -7.42 -3.26
CA PRO A 131 -11.89 -7.04 -4.30
C PRO A 131 -13.35 -7.05 -3.83
N GLU A 132 -13.67 -7.89 -2.85
CA GLU A 132 -15.02 -7.98 -2.28
C GLU A 132 -15.44 -6.68 -1.62
N ASN A 133 -14.51 -5.97 -0.98
CA ASN A 133 -14.75 -4.70 -0.29
C ASN A 133 -14.94 -3.52 -1.26
N LEU A 134 -14.62 -3.69 -2.55
CA LEU A 134 -14.75 -2.64 -3.57
C LEU A 134 -16.05 -2.76 -4.40
N GLN A 135 -16.91 -3.75 -4.15
CA GLN A 135 -18.09 -4.01 -4.98
C GLN A 135 -19.12 -2.87 -4.92
N ASP A 136 -19.33 -2.28 -3.74
CA ASP A 136 -20.23 -1.15 -3.58
C ASP A 136 -19.68 0.11 -4.27
N LEU A 137 -18.36 0.34 -4.17
CA LEU A 137 -17.69 1.40 -4.90
C LEU A 137 -17.82 1.24 -6.42
N ILE A 138 -17.57 0.03 -6.96
CA ILE A 138 -17.72 -0.30 -8.38
C ILE A 138 -19.15 -0.02 -8.85
N THR A 139 -20.13 -0.45 -8.07
CA THR A 139 -21.53 -0.24 -8.35
C THR A 139 -21.85 1.26 -8.37
N LYS A 140 -21.43 2.00 -7.36
CA LYS A 140 -21.70 3.43 -7.23
C LYS A 140 -21.03 4.26 -8.32
N VAL A 141 -19.79 3.95 -8.70
CA VAL A 141 -19.08 4.60 -9.82
C VAL A 141 -19.87 4.45 -11.12
N LYS A 142 -20.36 3.24 -11.44
CA LYS A 142 -21.17 2.98 -12.63
C LYS A 142 -22.52 3.66 -12.60
N GLU A 143 -23.19 3.67 -11.45
CA GLU A 143 -24.50 4.33 -11.26
C GLU A 143 -24.42 5.85 -11.46
N THR A 144 -23.37 6.47 -10.94
CA THR A 144 -23.21 7.93 -10.99
C THR A 144 -22.51 8.43 -12.24
N GLY A 145 -21.86 7.54 -13.00
CA GLY A 145 -21.01 7.91 -14.12
C GLY A 145 -19.79 8.73 -13.68
N ALA A 146 -19.25 8.44 -12.50
CA ALA A 146 -18.09 9.13 -11.97
C ALA A 146 -16.84 8.91 -12.81
N ASP A 147 -15.93 9.90 -12.83
CA ASP A 147 -14.65 9.83 -13.53
C ASP A 147 -13.70 8.80 -12.87
N VAL A 148 -13.83 8.56 -11.56
CA VAL A 148 -13.05 7.61 -10.78
C VAL A 148 -13.70 7.33 -9.42
N GLY A 149 -13.49 6.12 -8.89
CA GLY A 149 -13.78 5.74 -7.51
C GLY A 149 -12.49 5.64 -6.69
N LEU A 150 -12.53 6.15 -5.47
CA LEU A 150 -11.43 6.11 -4.51
C LEU A 150 -11.89 5.39 -3.25
N ALA A 151 -11.12 4.39 -2.80
CA ALA A 151 -11.35 3.68 -1.54
C ALA A 151 -10.19 3.93 -0.58
N PHE A 152 -10.53 4.19 0.67
CA PHE A 152 -9.56 4.37 1.76
C PHE A 152 -9.70 3.25 2.77
N ASP A 153 -8.58 2.80 3.35
CA ASP A 153 -8.63 1.82 4.42
C ASP A 153 -9.01 2.47 5.76
N GLY A 154 -9.10 1.65 6.81
CA GLY A 154 -9.65 2.07 8.11
C GLY A 154 -8.99 3.28 8.75
N ASP A 155 -7.70 3.51 8.55
CA ASP A 155 -6.96 4.68 9.06
C ASP A 155 -6.42 5.60 7.96
N GLY A 156 -6.77 5.36 6.69
CA GLY A 156 -6.56 6.28 5.58
C GLY A 156 -5.13 6.37 5.07
N ASP A 157 -4.33 5.31 5.21
CA ASP A 157 -2.97 5.25 4.68
C ASP A 157 -2.83 4.35 3.44
N ARG A 158 -3.93 3.66 3.01
CA ARG A 158 -3.98 2.88 1.77
C ARG A 158 -5.06 3.37 0.82
N LEU A 159 -4.72 3.38 -0.47
CA LEU A 159 -5.58 3.82 -1.56
C LEU A 159 -5.94 2.67 -2.48
N GLY A 160 -7.25 2.45 -2.67
CA GLY A 160 -7.83 1.68 -3.76
C GLY A 160 -8.43 2.60 -4.82
N VAL A 161 -8.38 2.18 -6.08
CA VAL A 161 -8.88 2.97 -7.21
C VAL A 161 -9.72 2.10 -8.13
N VAL A 162 -10.87 2.65 -8.56
CA VAL A 162 -11.80 2.01 -9.48
C VAL A 162 -12.06 2.94 -10.66
N THR A 163 -11.97 2.42 -11.88
CA THR A 163 -12.24 3.17 -13.12
C THR A 163 -13.74 3.32 -13.38
N PRO A 164 -14.17 4.20 -14.30
CA PRO A 164 -15.57 4.32 -14.73
C PRO A 164 -16.21 3.00 -15.18
N GLN A 165 -15.44 2.10 -15.79
CA GLN A 165 -15.92 0.77 -16.22
C GLN A 165 -15.93 -0.26 -15.08
N GLY A 166 -15.45 0.11 -13.88
CA GLY A 166 -15.38 -0.75 -12.70
C GLY A 166 -14.16 -1.66 -12.68
N GLU A 167 -13.10 -1.34 -13.43
CA GLU A 167 -11.81 -2.01 -13.30
C GLU A 167 -11.12 -1.53 -12.01
N ILE A 168 -10.61 -2.47 -11.22
CA ILE A 168 -9.77 -2.18 -10.06
C ILE A 168 -8.37 -1.90 -10.56
N ILE A 169 -7.85 -0.73 -10.26
CA ILE A 169 -6.46 -0.36 -10.53
C ILE A 169 -5.62 -0.73 -9.31
N TRP A 170 -4.86 -1.80 -9.43
CA TRP A 170 -4.00 -2.26 -8.36
C TRP A 170 -2.86 -1.27 -8.07
N PRO A 171 -2.36 -1.22 -6.83
CA PRO A 171 -1.35 -0.25 -6.41
C PRO A 171 -0.06 -0.24 -7.23
N ASP A 172 0.37 -1.38 -7.76
CA ASP A 172 1.52 -1.46 -8.65
C ASP A 172 1.28 -0.80 -10.03
N LYS A 173 0.05 -0.86 -10.58
CA LYS A 173 -0.34 -0.06 -11.75
C LYS A 173 -0.41 1.43 -11.42
N LEU A 174 -0.88 1.79 -10.22
CA LEU A 174 -0.83 3.17 -9.73
C LEU A 174 0.62 3.67 -9.62
N MET A 175 1.51 2.83 -9.11
CA MET A 175 2.95 3.12 -9.06
C MET A 175 3.54 3.34 -10.46
N MET A 176 3.13 2.55 -11.47
CA MET A 176 3.54 2.78 -12.86
C MET A 176 3.11 4.18 -13.34
N PHE A 177 1.85 4.55 -13.06
CA PHE A 177 1.30 5.85 -13.45
C PHE A 177 2.01 7.02 -12.78
N PHE A 178 2.29 6.92 -11.49
CA PHE A 178 3.07 7.93 -10.77
C PHE A 178 4.55 7.97 -11.20
N ALA A 179 5.15 6.82 -11.51
CA ALA A 179 6.53 6.76 -11.97
C ALA A 179 6.71 7.49 -13.31
N GLU A 180 5.77 7.35 -14.25
CA GLU A 180 5.80 8.07 -15.52
C GLU A 180 5.70 9.60 -15.36
N ASP A 181 4.97 10.06 -14.33
CA ASP A 181 4.90 11.48 -14.02
C ASP A 181 6.15 12.00 -13.29
N ILE A 182 6.63 11.26 -12.30
CA ILE A 182 7.68 11.71 -11.37
C ILE A 182 9.09 11.52 -11.95
N CYS A 183 9.40 10.34 -12.51
CA CYS A 183 10.75 10.00 -12.96
C CYS A 183 11.36 10.98 -13.97
N PRO A 184 10.63 11.58 -14.92
CA PRO A 184 11.21 12.57 -15.84
C PRO A 184 11.79 13.82 -15.16
N ARG A 185 11.34 14.13 -13.93
CA ARG A 185 11.87 15.21 -13.10
C ARG A 185 12.97 14.74 -12.14
N HIS A 186 13.13 13.41 -11.99
CA HIS A 186 14.04 12.74 -11.06
C HIS A 186 14.86 11.65 -11.76
N LEU A 187 15.51 12.01 -12.88
CA LEU A 187 16.24 11.06 -13.72
C LEU A 187 17.35 10.35 -12.94
N GLY A 188 17.36 9.01 -13.02
CA GLY A 188 18.35 8.17 -12.36
C GLY A 188 18.13 7.99 -10.86
N GLU A 189 17.08 8.61 -10.28
CA GLU A 189 16.76 8.41 -8.88
C GLU A 189 16.02 7.08 -8.64
N THR A 190 16.21 6.52 -7.45
CA THR A 190 15.64 5.23 -7.07
C THR A 190 14.14 5.34 -6.84
N ILE A 191 13.36 4.42 -7.43
CA ILE A 191 11.94 4.23 -7.14
C ILE A 191 11.78 2.90 -6.42
N ILE A 192 11.21 2.92 -5.21
CA ILE A 192 11.12 1.75 -4.33
C ILE A 192 9.74 1.11 -4.44
N PHE A 193 9.71 -0.22 -4.52
CA PHE A 193 8.46 -1.00 -4.51
C PHE A 193 8.66 -2.32 -3.77
N ASP A 194 7.57 -2.90 -3.22
CA ASP A 194 7.69 -4.13 -2.47
C ASP A 194 7.73 -5.39 -3.35
N VAL A 195 8.14 -6.50 -2.74
CA VAL A 195 8.29 -7.81 -3.43
C VAL A 195 6.98 -8.35 -4.03
N LYS A 196 5.82 -7.80 -3.69
CA LYS A 196 4.51 -8.22 -4.19
C LYS A 196 4.11 -7.52 -5.49
N CYS A 197 4.81 -6.47 -5.90
CA CYS A 197 4.50 -5.72 -7.11
C CYS A 197 4.77 -6.50 -8.40
N SER A 198 4.05 -6.13 -9.45
CA SER A 198 4.14 -6.70 -10.79
C SER A 198 5.57 -6.63 -11.34
N ARG A 199 5.97 -7.64 -12.10
CA ARG A 199 7.24 -7.69 -12.83
C ARG A 199 7.38 -6.59 -13.90
N TYR A 200 6.27 -5.98 -14.30
CA TYR A 200 6.27 -4.89 -15.28
C TYR A 200 6.59 -3.53 -14.67
N LEU A 201 6.40 -3.35 -13.36
CA LEU A 201 6.71 -2.09 -12.69
C LEU A 201 8.19 -1.66 -12.85
N PRO A 202 9.19 -2.53 -12.65
CA PRO A 202 10.59 -2.18 -12.90
C PRO A 202 10.88 -1.73 -14.33
N LYS A 203 10.18 -2.29 -15.31
CA LYS A 203 10.33 -1.90 -16.72
C LYS A 203 9.81 -0.49 -16.95
N VAL A 204 8.60 -0.20 -16.49
CA VAL A 204 7.99 1.14 -16.61
C VAL A 204 8.84 2.21 -15.92
N ILE A 205 9.36 1.92 -14.71
CA ILE A 205 10.25 2.84 -13.99
C ILE A 205 11.50 3.17 -14.83
N ARG A 206 12.17 2.16 -15.42
CA ARG A 206 13.35 2.40 -16.28
C ARG A 206 13.01 3.19 -17.53
N GLU A 207 11.90 2.86 -18.20
CA GLU A 207 11.43 3.57 -19.39
C GLU A 207 11.08 5.04 -19.08
N ALA A 208 10.61 5.32 -17.85
CA ALA A 208 10.37 6.67 -17.37
C ALA A 208 11.64 7.42 -16.92
N GLY A 209 12.79 6.75 -16.85
CA GLY A 209 14.09 7.33 -16.48
C GLY A 209 14.48 7.17 -15.01
N GLY A 210 13.76 6.38 -14.23
CA GLY A 210 14.09 6.06 -12.83
C GLY A 210 14.86 4.73 -12.68
N GLU A 211 15.42 4.48 -11.49
CA GLU A 211 16.10 3.23 -11.12
C GLU A 211 15.20 2.40 -10.20
N PRO A 212 14.67 1.23 -10.64
CA PRO A 212 13.78 0.41 -9.84
C PRO A 212 14.52 -0.32 -8.73
N LEU A 213 14.01 -0.25 -7.51
CA LEU A 213 14.52 -0.96 -6.34
C LEU A 213 13.40 -1.77 -5.66
N MET A 214 13.43 -3.09 -5.82
CA MET A 214 12.58 -3.99 -5.06
C MET A 214 13.05 -4.05 -3.60
N TRP A 215 12.09 -3.97 -2.65
CA TRP A 215 12.41 -3.98 -1.22
C TRP A 215 11.42 -4.83 -0.41
N LYS A 216 11.68 -4.93 0.90
CA LYS A 216 10.82 -5.66 1.84
C LYS A 216 9.44 -4.99 1.95
N THR A 217 8.40 -5.81 2.06
CA THR A 217 7.05 -5.37 2.43
C THR A 217 7.02 -4.82 3.85
N GLY A 218 6.31 -3.74 4.04
CA GLY A 218 6.07 -3.07 5.32
C GLY A 218 6.41 -1.58 5.25
N HIS A 219 5.40 -0.75 5.48
CA HIS A 219 5.50 0.71 5.36
C HIS A 219 6.67 1.33 6.14
N SER A 220 7.06 0.71 7.27
CA SER A 220 8.22 1.14 8.06
C SER A 220 9.54 0.88 7.33
N HIS A 221 9.68 -0.27 6.67
CA HIS A 221 10.86 -0.62 5.86
C HIS A 221 10.96 0.28 4.63
N ILE A 222 9.83 0.55 3.97
CA ILE A 222 9.75 1.46 2.82
C ILE A 222 10.18 2.87 3.22
N LYS A 223 9.64 3.43 4.32
CA LYS A 223 10.02 4.77 4.82
C LYS A 223 11.50 4.86 5.23
N ALA A 224 12.05 3.81 5.84
CA ALA A 224 13.46 3.75 6.16
C ALA A 224 14.32 3.76 4.88
N LYS A 225 13.92 3.01 3.86
CA LYS A 225 14.62 2.94 2.58
C LYS A 225 14.50 4.22 1.76
N ILE A 226 13.36 4.92 1.79
CA ILE A 226 13.21 6.27 1.23
C ILE A 226 14.27 7.21 1.82
N LYS A 227 14.44 7.18 3.13
CA LYS A 227 15.41 8.05 3.83
C LYS A 227 16.86 7.75 3.43
N GLU A 228 17.18 6.46 3.23
CA GLU A 228 18.51 6.00 2.80
C GLU A 228 18.82 6.41 1.36
N THR A 229 17.86 6.22 0.45
CA THR A 229 18.06 6.41 -1.00
C THR A 229 17.64 7.78 -1.51
N GLN A 230 16.91 8.57 -0.70
CA GLN A 230 16.26 9.83 -1.10
C GLN A 230 15.26 9.64 -2.26
N SER A 231 14.63 8.47 -2.34
CA SER A 231 13.66 8.12 -3.37
C SER A 231 12.50 9.12 -3.46
N PRO A 232 12.14 9.65 -4.63
CA PRO A 232 11.00 10.57 -4.79
C PRO A 232 9.64 9.88 -4.74
N LEU A 233 9.60 8.55 -4.93
CA LEU A 233 8.39 7.74 -4.95
C LEU A 233 8.68 6.35 -4.41
N ALA A 234 7.82 5.87 -3.54
CA ALA A 234 7.82 4.48 -3.10
C ALA A 234 6.40 3.97 -2.89
N GLY A 235 6.20 2.65 -2.94
CA GLY A 235 4.89 2.08 -2.66
C GLY A 235 4.90 0.57 -2.48
N GLU A 236 3.76 0.08 -2.00
CA GLU A 236 3.52 -1.34 -1.75
C GLU A 236 2.27 -1.81 -2.48
N PHE A 237 2.22 -3.07 -2.84
CA PHE A 237 1.03 -3.68 -3.42
C PHE A 237 -0.21 -3.61 -2.51
N SER A 238 -0.02 -3.43 -1.22
CA SER A 238 -1.09 -3.24 -0.24
C SER A 238 -1.83 -1.90 -0.33
N GLY A 239 -1.34 -0.95 -1.14
CA GLY A 239 -1.95 0.38 -1.29
C GLY A 239 -1.25 1.51 -0.54
N HIS A 240 -0.22 1.22 0.26
CA HIS A 240 0.62 2.28 0.84
C HIS A 240 1.45 2.94 -0.27
N LEU A 241 1.23 4.22 -0.47
CA LEU A 241 1.94 5.03 -1.45
C LEU A 241 2.63 6.19 -0.74
N CYS A 242 3.94 6.29 -0.93
CA CYS A 242 4.79 7.31 -0.33
C CYS A 242 5.34 8.20 -1.44
N ILE A 243 4.73 9.36 -1.66
CA ILE A 243 5.20 10.37 -2.62
C ILE A 243 6.02 11.39 -1.84
N VAL A 244 7.31 11.54 -2.18
CA VAL A 244 8.22 12.50 -1.57
C VAL A 244 8.20 13.83 -2.31
N GLU A 245 8.00 13.78 -3.63
CA GLU A 245 7.95 14.97 -4.47
C GLU A 245 6.86 15.93 -3.98
N HIS A 246 7.29 17.12 -3.53
CA HIS A 246 6.42 18.16 -2.94
C HIS A 246 5.67 17.76 -1.65
N TRP A 247 6.03 16.61 -1.06
CA TRP A 247 5.46 16.10 0.18
C TRP A 247 6.55 15.51 1.09
N TYR A 248 6.17 14.74 2.11
CA TYR A 248 7.10 14.29 3.16
C TYR A 248 7.56 12.84 3.03
N GLY A 249 6.97 12.06 2.11
CA GLY A 249 7.38 10.67 1.85
C GLY A 249 6.93 9.66 2.89
N PHE A 250 5.81 9.90 3.55
CA PHE A 250 5.09 8.88 4.30
C PHE A 250 3.90 8.37 3.49
N ASP A 251 3.38 7.21 3.89
CA ASP A 251 2.18 6.60 3.35
C ASP A 251 0.95 7.48 3.62
N ASP A 252 0.41 8.07 2.56
CA ASP A 252 -0.68 9.05 2.62
C ASP A 252 -1.66 8.82 1.46
N ALA A 253 -2.75 8.12 1.75
CA ALA A 253 -3.71 7.77 0.73
C ALA A 253 -4.48 8.98 0.22
N ILE A 254 -4.80 9.97 1.08
CA ILE A 254 -5.53 11.18 0.69
C ILE A 254 -4.66 12.05 -0.22
N PHE A 255 -3.38 12.23 0.11
CA PHE A 255 -2.45 12.93 -0.76
C PHE A 255 -2.24 12.21 -2.08
N SER A 256 -2.06 10.87 -2.06
CA SER A 256 -1.92 10.04 -3.25
C SER A 256 -3.16 10.12 -4.14
N ALA A 257 -4.37 10.14 -3.55
CA ALA A 257 -5.62 10.37 -4.26
C ALA A 257 -5.64 11.75 -4.94
N GLY A 258 -5.23 12.81 -4.24
CA GLY A 258 -5.14 14.15 -4.81
C GLY A 258 -4.16 14.23 -5.97
N ARG A 259 -3.01 13.56 -5.88
CA ARG A 259 -2.04 13.47 -6.99
C ARG A 259 -2.61 12.69 -8.18
N LEU A 260 -3.33 11.60 -7.95
CA LEU A 260 -4.03 10.86 -9.00
C LEU A 260 -5.07 11.76 -9.70
N LEU A 261 -5.91 12.45 -8.93
CA LEU A 261 -6.92 13.36 -9.47
C LEU A 261 -6.29 14.49 -10.29
N GLN A 262 -5.18 15.05 -9.82
CA GLN A 262 -4.42 16.04 -10.56
C GLN A 262 -4.03 15.51 -11.94
N LEU A 263 -3.40 14.34 -12.01
CA LEU A 263 -2.96 13.73 -13.28
C LEU A 263 -4.14 13.40 -14.20
N LEU A 264 -5.24 12.87 -13.67
CA LEU A 264 -6.45 12.60 -14.44
C LEU A 264 -7.12 13.90 -14.94
N SER A 265 -6.99 14.99 -14.22
CA SER A 265 -7.55 16.29 -14.64
C SER A 265 -6.80 16.92 -15.82
N GLN A 266 -5.54 16.56 -16.03
CA GLN A 266 -4.69 17.09 -17.11
C GLN A 266 -4.99 16.49 -18.47
N THR A 267 -5.86 15.49 -18.54
CA THR A 267 -6.26 14.83 -19.78
C THR A 267 -7.76 14.76 -19.91
N THR A 268 -8.25 14.62 -21.15
CA THR A 268 -9.66 14.32 -21.46
C THR A 268 -9.91 12.82 -21.58
N ALA A 269 -8.85 11.99 -21.52
CA ALA A 269 -8.99 10.53 -21.50
C ALA A 269 -9.65 10.07 -20.20
N THR A 270 -10.43 9.00 -20.27
CA THR A 270 -10.99 8.35 -19.09
C THR A 270 -9.89 7.66 -18.26
N ALA A 271 -10.14 7.39 -16.99
CA ALA A 271 -9.21 6.61 -16.19
C ALA A 271 -8.91 5.24 -16.83
N ASP A 272 -9.93 4.56 -17.38
CA ASP A 272 -9.72 3.31 -18.13
C ASP A 272 -8.67 3.48 -19.24
N ALA A 273 -8.80 4.53 -20.05
CA ALA A 273 -7.87 4.78 -21.15
C ALA A 273 -6.45 5.13 -20.65
N CYS A 274 -6.33 5.83 -19.52
CA CYS A 274 -5.04 6.14 -18.93
C CYS A 274 -4.28 4.88 -18.46
N PHE A 275 -5.00 3.88 -17.94
CA PHE A 275 -4.41 2.64 -17.42
C PHE A 275 -4.33 1.51 -18.46
N ALA A 276 -5.08 1.57 -19.57
CA ALA A 276 -5.11 0.54 -20.61
C ALA A 276 -3.75 0.30 -21.32
N LYS A 277 -2.81 1.25 -21.20
CA LYS A 277 -1.46 1.11 -21.77
C LYS A 277 -0.56 0.14 -21.01
N TYR A 278 -0.88 -0.17 -19.75
CA TYR A 278 -0.09 -1.09 -18.95
C TYR A 278 -0.45 -2.55 -19.27
N PRO A 279 0.53 -3.47 -19.20
CA PRO A 279 0.28 -4.88 -19.49
C PRO A 279 -0.86 -5.45 -18.65
N VAL A 280 -1.66 -6.28 -19.28
CA VAL A 280 -2.67 -7.10 -18.61
C VAL A 280 -2.03 -8.44 -18.28
N THR A 281 -2.03 -8.80 -17.01
CA THR A 281 -1.51 -10.06 -16.51
C THR A 281 -2.60 -10.83 -15.76
N VAL A 282 -2.41 -12.13 -15.66
CA VAL A 282 -3.24 -12.98 -14.81
C VAL A 282 -2.58 -13.04 -13.43
N THR A 283 -3.32 -12.68 -12.38
CA THR A 283 -2.79 -12.63 -11.02
C THR A 283 -3.68 -13.37 -10.05
N THR A 284 -3.09 -13.91 -8.98
CA THR A 284 -3.88 -14.37 -7.83
C THR A 284 -4.12 -13.21 -6.86
N PRO A 285 -5.22 -13.24 -6.09
CA PRO A 285 -5.25 -12.52 -4.83
C PRO A 285 -4.13 -13.02 -3.90
N GLU A 286 -3.95 -12.37 -2.77
CA GLU A 286 -3.03 -12.86 -1.74
C GLU A 286 -3.58 -14.16 -1.13
N ILE A 287 -2.85 -15.26 -1.30
CA ILE A 287 -3.21 -16.58 -0.77
C ILE A 287 -2.56 -16.72 0.62
N LYS A 288 -3.33 -17.14 1.63
CA LYS A 288 -2.87 -17.27 3.01
C LYS A 288 -2.93 -18.73 3.46
N ILE A 289 -1.76 -19.32 3.78
CA ILE A 289 -1.67 -20.66 4.37
C ILE A 289 -1.49 -20.49 5.88
N GLN A 290 -2.45 -20.99 6.66
CA GLN A 290 -2.39 -20.95 8.11
C GLN A 290 -1.24 -21.82 8.64
N THR A 291 -0.49 -21.29 9.61
CA THR A 291 0.63 -21.99 10.24
C THR A 291 0.83 -21.45 11.67
N SER A 292 1.98 -21.68 12.31
CA SER A 292 2.35 -21.03 13.56
C SER A 292 3.45 -20.00 13.36
N GLU A 293 3.62 -19.10 14.35
CA GLU A 293 4.68 -18.07 14.30
C GLU A 293 6.08 -18.68 14.11
N GLU A 294 6.38 -19.76 14.80
CA GLU A 294 7.69 -20.43 14.71
C GLU A 294 7.80 -21.22 13.41
N HIS A 295 6.73 -21.92 13.02
CA HIS A 295 6.76 -22.82 11.87
C HIS A 295 6.92 -22.08 10.55
N LYS A 296 6.27 -20.90 10.35
CA LYS A 296 6.43 -20.10 9.12
C LYS A 296 7.90 -19.78 8.81
N PHE A 297 8.69 -19.43 9.82
CA PHE A 297 10.13 -19.13 9.63
C PHE A 297 10.95 -20.38 9.36
N ALA A 298 10.64 -21.50 10.04
CA ALA A 298 11.31 -22.78 9.80
C ALA A 298 11.08 -23.29 8.36
N VAL A 299 9.82 -23.20 7.87
CA VAL A 299 9.48 -23.54 6.48
C VAL A 299 10.26 -22.69 5.50
N MET A 300 10.29 -21.36 5.70
CA MET A 300 11.01 -20.46 4.81
C MET A 300 12.50 -20.72 4.78
N GLN A 301 13.11 -21.01 5.93
CA GLN A 301 14.53 -21.36 6.01
C GLN A 301 14.84 -22.65 5.27
N GLN A 302 14.02 -23.69 5.41
CA GLN A 302 14.19 -24.95 4.69
C GLN A 302 13.97 -24.78 3.20
N LEU A 303 12.91 -24.07 2.80
CA LEU A 303 12.60 -23.81 1.39
C LEU A 303 13.73 -23.05 0.68
N ALA A 304 14.38 -22.11 1.38
CA ALA A 304 15.55 -21.40 0.86
C ALA A 304 16.77 -22.30 0.63
N GLN A 305 16.87 -23.42 1.37
CA GLN A 305 17.99 -24.36 1.25
C GLN A 305 17.76 -25.47 0.21
N VAL A 306 16.53 -25.98 0.14
CA VAL A 306 16.23 -27.19 -0.67
C VAL A 306 15.30 -26.92 -1.86
N GLY A 307 14.73 -25.73 -1.96
CA GLY A 307 13.84 -25.35 -3.05
C GLY A 307 14.55 -25.34 -4.40
N ASP A 308 13.94 -26.00 -5.37
CA ASP A 308 14.42 -26.04 -6.76
C ASP A 308 13.35 -25.43 -7.67
N PHE A 309 13.59 -24.22 -8.13
CA PHE A 309 12.70 -23.47 -9.01
C PHE A 309 13.18 -23.45 -10.47
N GLY A 310 14.10 -24.35 -10.84
CA GLY A 310 14.59 -24.49 -12.21
C GLY A 310 15.36 -23.27 -12.70
N SER A 311 14.93 -22.69 -13.83
CA SER A 311 15.58 -21.53 -14.46
C SER A 311 15.14 -20.18 -13.89
N GLY A 312 14.27 -20.16 -12.87
CA GLY A 312 13.79 -18.91 -12.29
C GLY A 312 14.86 -18.14 -11.52
N GLU A 313 14.85 -16.82 -11.62
CA GLU A 313 15.73 -15.94 -10.86
C GLU A 313 15.16 -15.72 -9.45
N MET A 314 15.88 -16.21 -8.45
CA MET A 314 15.41 -16.17 -7.05
C MET A 314 15.90 -14.91 -6.33
N THR A 315 14.96 -14.19 -5.72
CA THR A 315 15.18 -13.07 -4.80
C THR A 315 14.71 -13.44 -3.40
N GLN A 316 15.57 -13.19 -2.39
CA GLN A 316 15.32 -13.54 -0.98
C GLN A 316 15.32 -12.30 -0.05
N ILE A 317 14.86 -11.17 -0.54
CA ILE A 317 14.80 -9.91 0.25
C ILE A 317 13.73 -10.01 1.34
N ASP A 318 12.56 -10.59 1.01
CA ASP A 318 11.43 -10.77 1.92
C ASP A 318 10.68 -12.05 1.52
N GLY A 319 11.07 -13.18 2.07
CA GLY A 319 10.63 -14.50 1.62
C GLY A 319 11.40 -15.00 0.39
N ILE A 320 10.74 -15.75 -0.46
CA ILE A 320 11.27 -16.29 -1.71
C ILE A 320 10.37 -15.83 -2.87
N ARG A 321 10.87 -14.91 -3.66
CA ARG A 321 10.30 -14.54 -4.96
C ARG A 321 11.13 -15.15 -6.06
N VAL A 322 10.47 -15.76 -7.03
CA VAL A 322 11.15 -16.34 -8.21
C VAL A 322 10.50 -15.75 -9.46
N ASP A 323 11.30 -15.05 -10.25
CA ASP A 323 10.89 -14.44 -11.51
C ASP A 323 11.30 -15.39 -12.67
N PHE A 324 10.34 -15.67 -13.58
CA PHE A 324 10.48 -16.46 -14.80
C PHE A 324 10.23 -15.55 -16.02
N ASP A 325 10.53 -16.03 -17.21
CA ASP A 325 10.28 -15.28 -18.46
C ASP A 325 8.80 -14.89 -18.64
N ASN A 326 7.88 -15.73 -18.17
CA ASN A 326 6.44 -15.63 -18.37
C ASN A 326 5.61 -15.34 -17.10
N GLY A 327 6.27 -15.06 -15.96
CA GLY A 327 5.58 -14.76 -14.70
C GLY A 327 6.48 -14.82 -13.49
N TRP A 328 5.90 -14.76 -12.30
CA TRP A 328 6.62 -14.91 -11.04
C TRP A 328 5.73 -15.51 -9.95
N GLY A 329 6.36 -16.06 -8.92
CA GLY A 329 5.70 -16.49 -7.70
C GLY A 329 6.44 -16.01 -6.46
N LEU A 330 5.71 -15.84 -5.37
CA LEU A 330 6.22 -15.40 -4.07
C LEU A 330 5.64 -16.28 -2.95
N ILE A 331 6.49 -16.69 -2.02
CA ILE A 331 6.11 -17.18 -0.69
C ILE A 331 6.88 -16.37 0.34
N ARG A 332 6.19 -15.83 1.34
CA ARG A 332 6.81 -15.08 2.43
C ARG A 332 6.12 -15.31 3.77
N PRO A 333 6.84 -15.18 4.90
CA PRO A 333 6.19 -15.19 6.20
C PRO A 333 5.47 -13.86 6.40
N SER A 334 4.22 -13.89 6.85
CA SER A 334 3.50 -12.65 7.18
C SER A 334 4.14 -11.97 8.40
N ASN A 335 4.23 -10.64 8.39
CA ASN A 335 4.75 -9.86 9.51
C ASN A 335 3.72 -9.68 10.64
N THR A 336 2.42 -9.82 10.32
CA THR A 336 1.32 -9.46 11.22
C THR A 336 0.48 -10.64 11.70
N SER A 337 0.66 -11.80 11.07
CA SER A 337 -0.20 -12.98 11.37
C SER A 337 0.58 -14.29 11.18
N PRO A 338 0.15 -15.39 11.83
CA PRO A 338 0.80 -16.69 11.73
C PRO A 338 0.46 -17.42 10.42
N VAL A 339 0.75 -16.79 9.29
CA VAL A 339 0.50 -17.35 7.95
C VAL A 339 1.73 -17.24 7.06
N LEU A 340 1.81 -18.13 6.06
CA LEU A 340 2.58 -17.90 4.85
C LEU A 340 1.67 -17.18 3.84
N SER A 341 2.17 -16.10 3.29
CA SER A 341 1.51 -15.29 2.27
C SER A 341 2.13 -15.61 0.91
N LEU A 342 1.27 -15.94 -0.06
CA LEU A 342 1.69 -16.26 -1.42
C LEU A 342 0.98 -15.35 -2.41
N ARG A 343 1.67 -15.00 -3.50
CA ARG A 343 1.11 -14.29 -4.64
C ARG A 343 1.80 -14.75 -5.93
N PHE A 344 1.02 -14.80 -7.01
CA PHE A 344 1.50 -15.22 -8.32
C PHE A 344 0.99 -14.27 -9.40
N GLU A 345 1.80 -14.08 -10.43
CA GLU A 345 1.45 -13.33 -11.64
C GLU A 345 2.07 -14.03 -12.86
N ALA A 346 1.32 -14.11 -13.95
CA ALA A 346 1.83 -14.65 -15.21
C ALA A 346 1.15 -13.98 -16.42
N ASP A 347 1.70 -14.22 -17.61
CA ASP A 347 1.15 -13.69 -18.87
C ASP A 347 -0.14 -14.43 -19.28
N THR A 348 -0.26 -15.71 -18.93
CA THR A 348 -1.43 -16.53 -19.24
C THR A 348 -1.86 -17.39 -18.04
N GLU A 349 -3.11 -17.84 -18.04
CA GLU A 349 -3.63 -18.78 -17.03
C GLU A 349 -2.81 -20.09 -16.98
N ALA A 350 -2.36 -20.59 -18.12
CA ALA A 350 -1.56 -21.81 -18.19
C ALA A 350 -0.19 -21.61 -17.52
N ASP A 351 0.46 -20.46 -17.75
CA ASP A 351 1.72 -20.11 -17.11
C ASP A 351 1.54 -19.94 -15.60
N LEU A 352 0.46 -19.26 -15.19
CA LEU A 352 0.11 -19.08 -13.78
C LEU A 352 -0.02 -20.42 -13.07
N GLN A 353 -0.77 -21.35 -13.65
CA GLN A 353 -0.97 -22.68 -13.09
C GLN A 353 0.33 -23.48 -13.01
N GLN A 354 1.22 -23.36 -14.01
CA GLN A 354 2.53 -24.02 -13.98
C GLN A 354 3.40 -23.49 -12.83
N ILE A 355 3.46 -22.17 -12.67
CA ILE A 355 4.23 -21.53 -11.59
C ILE A 355 3.67 -21.94 -10.22
N GLN A 356 2.35 -21.88 -10.05
CA GLN A 356 1.69 -22.31 -8.81
C GLN A 356 1.99 -23.78 -8.48
N THR A 357 1.92 -24.67 -9.48
CA THR A 357 2.21 -26.10 -9.31
C THR A 357 3.66 -26.32 -8.90
N LEU A 358 4.61 -25.57 -9.47
CA LEU A 358 6.01 -25.63 -9.09
C LEU A 358 6.19 -25.21 -7.62
N PHE A 359 5.61 -24.08 -7.22
CA PHE A 359 5.69 -23.59 -5.85
C PHE A 359 5.02 -24.55 -4.86
N GLN A 360 3.85 -25.11 -5.20
CA GLN A 360 3.18 -26.12 -4.39
C GLN A 360 4.08 -27.36 -4.18
N THR A 361 4.73 -27.82 -5.26
CA THR A 361 5.66 -28.96 -5.19
C THR A 361 6.84 -28.68 -4.29
N GLN A 362 7.47 -27.50 -4.38
CA GLN A 362 8.60 -27.13 -3.53
C GLN A 362 8.18 -26.97 -2.06
N LEU A 363 7.00 -26.39 -1.81
CA LEU A 363 6.47 -26.24 -0.46
C LEU A 363 6.21 -27.61 0.19
N GLN A 364 5.61 -28.54 -0.53
CA GLN A 364 5.33 -29.91 -0.07
C GLN A 364 6.58 -30.78 0.16
N ARG A 365 7.71 -30.45 -0.47
CA ARG A 365 8.99 -31.08 -0.17
C ARG A 365 9.50 -30.72 1.24
N VAL A 366 9.16 -29.52 1.71
CA VAL A 366 9.52 -29.04 3.05
C VAL A 366 8.51 -29.54 4.07
N ASP A 367 7.23 -29.38 3.78
CA ASP A 367 6.14 -29.83 4.64
C ASP A 367 4.95 -30.28 3.78
N SER A 368 4.69 -31.60 3.78
CA SER A 368 3.61 -32.21 2.98
C SER A 368 2.19 -31.79 3.39
N SER A 369 2.04 -31.17 4.56
CA SER A 369 0.74 -30.69 5.06
C SER A 369 0.37 -29.30 4.51
N LEU A 370 1.35 -28.56 3.96
CA LEU A 370 1.12 -27.23 3.44
C LEU A 370 0.64 -27.31 1.99
N ALA A 371 -0.58 -26.81 1.76
CA ALA A 371 -1.20 -26.76 0.42
C ALA A 371 -1.97 -25.45 0.25
N PHE A 372 -2.02 -24.98 -1.01
CA PHE A 372 -2.81 -23.81 -1.43
C PHE A 372 -3.53 -24.02 -2.78
N LEU A 373 -3.28 -25.15 -3.45
CA LEU A 373 -3.98 -25.62 -4.64
C LEU A 373 -5.01 -26.66 -4.28
#